data_da9e5e3e344189beb6cfe1eab6e20e0d
#
_entry.id   da9e5e3e344189beb6cfe1eab6e20e0d
#
_cell.length_a   1.000
_cell.length_b   1.000
_cell.length_c   1.000
_cell.angle_alpha   90.00
_cell.angle_beta   90.00
_cell.angle_gamma   90.00
#
_symmetry.space_group_name_H-M   'P 1'
#
loop_
_entity.id
_entity.type
_entity.pdbx_description
1 polymer ?
#
loop_
_entity_poly.entity_id
_entity_poly.type
_entity_poly.pdbx_seq_one_letter_code
_entity_poly.pdbx_strand_id
1 'polypeptide(L)'
;MVTVTGTENLLMAAVLADGETILENAAREPEVVDLAELLIKMGAKIKGHGTDKIVIQGVESLSGATHSVTPDRIEAGSFLCAVGAAGGSIVLRSVDPNTLGATISKLQEAGLDITQGDDWIKASMSRRPKAVDVRTHEYPGFATDMQAQLMALNTIAQGTSVINETIFENRFMHVQEMIRLGANIDIDGHTAVVRGVERLSGATVMATDLRASAGLVIAALAAEGETILERIYHLDRGYEKMEEKLRTLGANIERISSRATQ
;
A
#
# COMPACT_ATOMS: atom_id res chain seq x y z
N MET A 1 2.70 2.57 21.28
CA MET A 1 2.64 2.21 19.84
C MET A 1 2.36 3.48 19.06
N VAL A 2 3.11 3.75 17.99
CA VAL A 2 2.80 4.82 17.04
C VAL A 2 1.54 4.44 16.28
N THR A 3 0.63 5.39 16.06
CA THR A 3 -0.61 5.16 15.31
C THR A 3 -0.94 6.36 14.43
N VAL A 4 -1.11 6.14 13.12
CA VAL A 4 -1.46 7.18 12.15
C VAL A 4 -2.82 7.78 12.49
N THR A 5 -3.86 6.96 12.49
CA THR A 5 -5.24 7.40 12.78
C THR A 5 -5.36 8.05 14.17
N GLY A 6 -4.64 7.54 15.18
CA GLY A 6 -4.60 8.16 16.52
C GLY A 6 -3.98 9.56 16.47
N THR A 7 -2.84 9.71 15.78
CA THR A 7 -2.19 11.02 15.61
C THR A 7 -3.10 12.00 14.87
N GLU A 8 -3.72 11.59 13.77
CA GLU A 8 -4.63 12.44 12.99
C GLU A 8 -5.85 12.88 13.79
N ASN A 9 -6.51 11.98 14.51
CA ASN A 9 -7.67 12.32 15.34
C ASN A 9 -7.30 13.27 16.48
N LEU A 10 -6.18 13.02 17.18
CA LEU A 10 -5.72 13.91 18.24
C LEU A 10 -5.28 15.27 17.69
N LEU A 11 -4.65 15.31 16.53
CA LEU A 11 -4.28 16.55 15.86
C LEU A 11 -5.51 17.39 15.54
N MET A 12 -6.55 16.81 14.93
CA MET A 12 -7.81 17.49 14.63
C MET A 12 -8.52 18.00 15.90
N ALA A 13 -8.53 17.22 16.98
CA ALA A 13 -9.13 17.62 18.23
C ALA A 13 -8.34 18.77 18.91
N ALA A 14 -7.01 18.72 18.86
CA ALA A 14 -6.14 19.67 19.55
C ALA A 14 -6.17 21.07 18.92
N VAL A 15 -6.43 21.21 17.61
CA VAL A 15 -6.43 22.54 16.95
C VAL A 15 -7.51 23.49 17.47
N LEU A 16 -8.56 22.96 18.08
CA LEU A 16 -9.65 23.78 18.70
C LEU A 16 -9.68 23.67 20.24
N ALA A 17 -8.71 22.98 20.85
CA ALA A 17 -8.61 22.88 22.31
C ALA A 17 -8.00 24.17 22.90
N ASP A 18 -8.40 24.53 24.11
CA ASP A 18 -7.80 25.66 24.81
C ASP A 18 -6.35 25.37 25.21
N GLY A 19 -5.45 26.32 24.89
CA GLY A 19 -4.04 26.25 25.29
C GLY A 19 -3.15 25.48 24.31
N GLU A 20 -2.06 24.94 24.83
CA GLU A 20 -1.06 24.19 24.05
C GLU A 20 -1.23 22.68 24.28
N THR A 21 -1.22 21.92 23.19
CA THR A 21 -1.20 20.45 23.20
C THR A 21 0.11 19.95 22.58
N ILE A 22 0.76 19.00 23.22
CA ILE A 22 1.97 18.35 22.71
C ILE A 22 1.63 16.87 22.46
N LEU A 23 1.79 16.42 21.23
CA LEU A 23 1.74 15.02 20.88
C LEU A 23 3.16 14.49 20.80
N GLU A 24 3.51 13.55 21.66
CA GLU A 24 4.78 12.82 21.66
C GLU A 24 4.56 11.42 21.09
N ASN A 25 5.58 10.88 20.46
CA ASN A 25 5.50 9.60 19.74
C ASN A 25 4.44 9.64 18.60
N ALA A 26 4.34 10.78 17.93
CA ALA A 26 3.43 11.00 16.81
C ALA A 26 3.85 10.19 15.57
N ALA A 27 2.89 9.77 14.77
CA ALA A 27 3.12 9.19 13.46
C ALA A 27 3.69 10.26 12.49
N ARG A 28 4.60 9.82 11.61
CA ARG A 28 5.34 10.70 10.69
C ARG A 28 4.97 10.49 9.24
N GLU A 29 3.98 9.69 8.98
CA GLU A 29 3.50 9.34 7.67
C GLU A 29 3.13 10.60 6.86
N PRO A 30 3.35 10.60 5.54
CA PRO A 30 3.02 11.74 4.66
C PRO A 30 1.57 12.20 4.80
N GLU A 31 0.65 11.30 5.09
CA GLU A 31 -0.77 11.56 5.29
C GLU A 31 -1.01 12.44 6.52
N VAL A 32 -0.27 12.24 7.61
CA VAL A 32 -0.30 13.09 8.82
C VAL A 32 0.23 14.49 8.51
N VAL A 33 1.29 14.57 7.70
CA VAL A 33 1.85 15.86 7.25
C VAL A 33 0.84 16.60 6.39
N ASP A 34 0.20 15.92 5.45
CA ASP A 34 -0.81 16.48 4.56
C ASP A 34 -2.01 17.05 5.32
N LEU A 35 -2.51 16.31 6.33
CA LEU A 35 -3.58 16.78 7.22
C LEU A 35 -3.14 18.03 8.01
N ALA A 36 -1.93 18.03 8.56
CA ALA A 36 -1.41 19.17 9.30
C ALA A 36 -1.30 20.43 8.41
N GLU A 37 -0.82 20.28 7.16
CA GLU A 37 -0.74 21.36 6.19
C GLU A 37 -2.12 21.91 5.79
N LEU A 38 -3.13 21.04 5.63
CA LEU A 38 -4.51 21.48 5.45
C LEU A 38 -4.99 22.30 6.65
N LEU A 39 -4.81 21.80 7.86
CA LEU A 39 -5.24 22.49 9.09
C LEU A 39 -4.51 23.85 9.27
N ILE A 40 -3.23 23.93 8.94
CA ILE A 40 -2.46 25.20 8.95
C ILE A 40 -3.04 26.19 7.96
N LYS A 41 -3.38 25.76 6.73
CA LYS A 41 -4.07 26.61 5.75
C LYS A 41 -5.44 27.10 6.23
N MET A 42 -6.12 26.31 7.08
CA MET A 42 -7.38 26.67 7.71
C MET A 42 -7.21 27.63 8.91
N GLY A 43 -5.97 27.92 9.33
CA GLY A 43 -5.65 28.83 10.42
C GLY A 43 -5.13 28.18 11.69
N ALA A 44 -4.93 26.87 11.72
CA ALA A 44 -4.34 26.17 12.85
C ALA A 44 -2.87 26.55 13.07
N LYS A 45 -2.41 26.47 14.30
CA LYS A 45 -1.02 26.72 14.69
C LYS A 45 -0.35 25.42 15.10
N ILE A 46 0.29 24.78 14.13
CA ILE A 46 0.93 23.47 14.27
C ILE A 46 2.42 23.58 13.95
N LYS A 47 3.28 22.90 14.72
CA LYS A 47 4.72 22.79 14.47
C LYS A 47 5.18 21.37 14.71
N GLY A 48 6.22 20.93 13.98
CA GLY A 48 6.84 19.64 14.17
C GLY A 48 6.10 18.46 13.50
N HIS A 49 5.05 18.71 12.69
CA HIS A 49 4.42 17.66 11.88
C HIS A 49 5.46 17.03 10.95
N GLY A 50 5.40 15.71 10.78
CA GLY A 50 6.44 14.91 10.12
C GLY A 50 7.60 14.51 11.02
N THR A 51 7.58 14.90 12.30
CA THR A 51 8.48 14.39 13.34
C THR A 51 7.70 13.62 14.40
N ASP A 52 8.38 13.01 15.36
CA ASP A 52 7.77 12.27 16.47
C ASP A 52 7.16 13.17 17.55
N LYS A 53 7.34 14.49 17.42
CA LYS A 53 6.78 15.48 18.36
C LYS A 53 6.08 16.61 17.62
N ILE A 54 4.77 16.73 17.82
CA ILE A 54 3.92 17.77 17.23
C ILE A 54 3.43 18.69 18.36
N VAL A 55 3.60 20.01 18.17
CA VAL A 55 3.12 21.04 19.09
C VAL A 55 2.00 21.81 18.42
N ILE A 56 0.85 21.87 19.08
CA ILE A 56 -0.36 22.48 18.58
C ILE A 56 -0.80 23.58 19.57
N GLN A 57 -0.91 24.81 19.09
CA GLN A 57 -1.54 25.88 19.86
C GLN A 57 -2.99 25.99 19.37
N GLY A 58 -3.94 25.74 20.27
CA GLY A 58 -5.35 25.80 19.95
C GLY A 58 -5.78 27.21 19.50
N VAL A 59 -6.77 27.25 18.65
CA VAL A 59 -7.36 28.48 18.08
C VAL A 59 -8.88 28.47 18.28
N GLU A 60 -9.49 29.64 18.37
CA GLU A 60 -10.95 29.79 18.58
C GLU A 60 -11.78 29.24 17.41
N SER A 61 -11.27 29.36 16.19
CA SER A 61 -11.98 28.88 14.98
C SER A 61 -11.03 28.61 13.83
N LEU A 62 -11.48 27.77 12.91
CA LEU A 62 -10.82 27.51 11.63
C LEU A 62 -11.65 28.12 10.50
N SER A 63 -10.99 28.49 9.40
CA SER A 63 -11.62 29.00 8.17
C SER A 63 -11.56 27.94 7.07
N GLY A 64 -12.35 28.14 6.00
CA GLY A 64 -12.21 27.33 4.78
C GLY A 64 -10.86 27.56 4.10
N ALA A 65 -10.32 26.51 3.48
CA ALA A 65 -9.07 26.57 2.73
C ALA A 65 -9.14 25.74 1.45
N THR A 66 -8.30 26.09 0.47
CA THR A 66 -8.05 25.26 -0.71
C THR A 66 -6.76 24.49 -0.48
N HIS A 67 -6.84 23.16 -0.61
CA HIS A 67 -5.71 22.26 -0.42
C HIS A 67 -5.72 21.19 -1.51
N SER A 68 -4.53 20.85 -2.01
CA SER A 68 -4.34 19.72 -2.88
C SER A 68 -3.86 18.55 -2.03
N VAL A 69 -4.66 17.50 -1.97
CA VAL A 69 -4.33 16.28 -1.20
C VAL A 69 -3.13 15.58 -1.83
N THR A 70 -2.25 15.04 -0.99
CA THR A 70 -1.07 14.30 -1.46
C THR A 70 -1.48 13.05 -2.25
N PRO A 71 -0.69 12.65 -3.28
CA PRO A 71 -0.97 11.42 -4.03
C PRO A 71 -0.91 10.16 -3.15
N ASP A 72 -1.76 9.18 -3.45
CA ASP A 72 -1.76 7.90 -2.73
C ASP A 72 -0.52 7.06 -3.07
N ARG A 73 0.46 7.06 -2.16
CA ARG A 73 1.70 6.29 -2.28
C ARG A 73 1.46 4.77 -2.25
N ILE A 74 0.40 4.29 -1.60
CA ILE A 74 0.10 2.87 -1.52
C ILE A 74 -0.52 2.37 -2.83
N GLU A 75 -1.39 3.15 -3.45
CA GLU A 75 -1.87 2.85 -4.80
C GLU A 75 -0.68 2.81 -5.79
N ALA A 76 0.18 3.83 -5.78
CA ALA A 76 1.36 3.86 -6.64
C ALA A 76 2.26 2.64 -6.42
N GLY A 77 2.59 2.30 -5.18
CA GLY A 77 3.37 1.11 -4.83
C GLY A 77 2.72 -0.20 -5.29
N SER A 78 1.39 -0.28 -5.23
CA SER A 78 0.63 -1.46 -5.70
C SER A 78 0.78 -1.66 -7.20
N PHE A 79 0.72 -0.60 -8.02
CA PHE A 79 0.98 -0.69 -9.46
C PHE A 79 2.43 -1.04 -9.78
N LEU A 80 3.39 -0.57 -8.99
CA LEU A 80 4.80 -0.98 -9.13
C LEU A 80 4.97 -2.48 -8.83
N CYS A 81 4.32 -3.00 -7.78
CA CYS A 81 4.31 -4.44 -7.49
C CYS A 81 3.65 -5.25 -8.62
N ALA A 82 2.57 -4.72 -9.21
CA ALA A 82 1.90 -5.37 -10.34
C ALA A 82 2.84 -5.55 -11.55
N VAL A 83 3.64 -4.52 -11.89
CA VAL A 83 4.67 -4.62 -12.93
C VAL A 83 5.74 -5.63 -12.55
N GLY A 84 6.15 -5.63 -11.28
CA GLY A 84 7.13 -6.60 -10.76
C GLY A 84 6.68 -8.05 -10.91
N ALA A 85 5.38 -8.31 -10.71
CA ALA A 85 4.79 -9.65 -10.80
C ALA A 85 4.43 -10.05 -12.23
N ALA A 86 3.77 -9.16 -12.99
CA ALA A 86 3.25 -9.48 -14.34
C ALA A 86 4.25 -9.16 -15.47
N GLY A 87 5.33 -8.43 -15.18
CA GLY A 87 6.25 -7.91 -16.20
C GLY A 87 5.71 -6.67 -16.91
N GLY A 88 6.46 -6.21 -17.94
CA GLY A 88 6.08 -5.04 -18.73
C GLY A 88 6.69 -3.73 -18.23
N SER A 89 6.07 -2.61 -18.57
CA SER A 89 6.53 -1.27 -18.14
C SER A 89 5.38 -0.30 -17.96
N ILE A 90 5.51 0.59 -16.96
CA ILE A 90 4.56 1.68 -16.69
C ILE A 90 5.27 2.99 -16.42
N VAL A 91 4.51 4.08 -16.57
CA VAL A 91 4.86 5.39 -16.04
C VAL A 91 3.70 5.86 -15.16
N LEU A 92 3.96 6.03 -13.87
CA LEU A 92 3.06 6.66 -12.91
C LEU A 92 3.33 8.17 -12.92
N ARG A 93 2.28 8.96 -13.02
CA ARG A 93 2.33 10.44 -12.98
C ARG A 93 1.55 10.96 -11.79
N SER A 94 1.86 12.18 -11.38
CA SER A 94 1.25 12.81 -10.21
C SER A 94 1.44 11.94 -8.96
N VAL A 95 2.67 11.47 -8.75
CA VAL A 95 3.12 10.73 -7.56
C VAL A 95 4.28 11.47 -6.93
N ASP A 96 4.44 11.33 -5.62
CA ASP A 96 5.64 11.83 -4.93
C ASP A 96 6.58 10.65 -4.60
N PRO A 97 7.65 10.45 -5.38
CA PRO A 97 8.59 9.34 -5.16
C PRO A 97 9.27 9.36 -3.79
N ASN A 98 9.39 10.53 -3.17
CA ASN A 98 10.04 10.66 -1.85
C ASN A 98 9.25 9.96 -0.75
N THR A 99 7.93 9.79 -0.93
CA THR A 99 7.06 9.09 0.03
C THR A 99 7.12 7.57 -0.09
N LEU A 100 7.77 7.04 -1.13
CA LEU A 100 7.84 5.63 -1.52
C LEU A 100 9.23 5.01 -1.33
N GLY A 101 10.19 5.69 -0.73
CA GLY A 101 11.61 5.31 -0.73
C GLY A 101 11.85 3.85 -0.33
N ALA A 102 11.27 3.38 0.77
CA ALA A 102 11.42 1.99 1.22
C ALA A 102 10.82 0.97 0.23
N THR A 103 9.66 1.26 -0.36
CA THR A 103 9.01 0.41 -1.36
C THR A 103 9.83 0.34 -2.65
N ILE A 104 10.28 1.49 -3.16
CA ILE A 104 11.13 1.58 -4.35
C ILE A 104 12.42 0.77 -4.15
N SER A 105 13.09 0.94 -3.01
CA SER A 105 14.31 0.20 -2.69
C SER A 105 14.10 -1.32 -2.73
N LYS A 106 13.01 -1.82 -2.15
CA LYS A 106 12.68 -3.24 -2.15
C LYS A 106 12.33 -3.77 -3.55
N LEU A 107 11.65 -2.99 -4.35
CA LEU A 107 11.33 -3.37 -5.73
C LEU A 107 12.57 -3.37 -6.62
N GLN A 108 13.51 -2.43 -6.44
CA GLN A 108 14.80 -2.46 -7.11
C GLN A 108 15.63 -3.69 -6.70
N GLU A 109 15.63 -4.06 -5.41
CA GLU A 109 16.24 -5.30 -4.90
C GLU A 109 15.64 -6.54 -5.57
N ALA A 110 14.31 -6.56 -5.78
CA ALA A 110 13.60 -7.60 -6.52
C ALA A 110 13.97 -7.63 -8.02
N GLY A 111 14.58 -6.57 -8.52
CA GLY A 111 15.09 -6.48 -9.91
C GLY A 111 14.27 -5.63 -10.85
N LEU A 112 13.35 -4.78 -10.35
CA LEU A 112 12.70 -3.78 -11.17
C LEU A 112 13.68 -2.67 -11.56
N ASP A 113 13.67 -2.30 -12.82
CA ASP A 113 14.32 -1.09 -13.29
C ASP A 113 13.41 0.10 -13.02
N ILE A 114 13.81 0.96 -12.07
CA ILE A 114 13.02 2.12 -11.64
C ILE A 114 13.82 3.40 -11.88
N THR A 115 13.21 4.35 -12.57
CA THR A 115 13.67 5.74 -12.68
C THR A 115 12.56 6.68 -12.23
N GLN A 116 12.92 7.83 -11.68
CA GLN A 116 11.95 8.77 -11.10
C GLN A 116 12.36 10.21 -11.38
N GLY A 117 11.37 11.11 -11.42
CA GLY A 117 11.53 12.55 -11.40
C GLY A 117 10.79 13.14 -10.22
N ASP A 118 10.44 14.43 -10.32
CA ASP A 118 9.82 15.13 -9.19
C ASP A 118 8.39 14.62 -8.89
N ASP A 119 7.63 14.30 -9.96
CA ASP A 119 6.20 13.93 -9.86
C ASP A 119 5.85 12.65 -10.66
N TRP A 120 6.84 11.85 -11.00
CA TRP A 120 6.63 10.63 -11.78
C TRP A 120 7.61 9.52 -11.40
N ILE A 121 7.16 8.27 -11.61
CA ILE A 121 7.97 7.05 -11.50
C ILE A 121 7.76 6.23 -12.77
N LYS A 122 8.86 5.81 -13.41
CA LYS A 122 8.85 4.82 -14.48
C LYS A 122 9.43 3.52 -13.94
N ALA A 123 8.72 2.41 -14.17
CA ALA A 123 9.18 1.09 -13.76
C ALA A 123 9.04 0.09 -14.89
N SER A 124 9.97 -0.87 -14.97
CA SER A 124 9.90 -1.98 -15.90
C SER A 124 10.48 -3.26 -15.32
N MET A 125 9.93 -4.39 -15.76
CA MET A 125 10.39 -5.73 -15.42
C MET A 125 10.31 -6.63 -16.65
N SER A 126 11.45 -7.21 -17.05
CA SER A 126 11.55 -8.11 -18.20
C SER A 126 11.98 -9.54 -17.82
N ARG A 127 12.19 -9.79 -16.55
CA ARG A 127 12.66 -11.07 -16.02
C ARG A 127 11.88 -11.47 -14.78
N ARG A 128 11.98 -12.73 -14.39
CA ARG A 128 11.40 -13.19 -13.13
C ARG A 128 12.01 -12.43 -11.95
N PRO A 129 11.21 -11.91 -10.99
CA PRO A 129 11.73 -11.17 -9.84
C PRO A 129 12.62 -12.06 -8.93
N LYS A 130 13.48 -11.44 -8.16
CA LYS A 130 14.21 -12.09 -7.07
C LYS A 130 13.39 -11.98 -5.79
N ALA A 131 13.46 -13.01 -4.94
CA ALA A 131 12.85 -12.97 -3.62
C ALA A 131 13.52 -11.91 -2.74
N VAL A 132 12.70 -11.13 -2.02
CA VAL A 132 13.17 -10.01 -1.19
C VAL A 132 12.54 -10.11 0.19
N ASP A 133 13.41 -10.10 1.21
CA ASP A 133 12.99 -10.05 2.59
C ASP A 133 12.48 -8.65 2.95
N VAL A 134 11.43 -8.62 3.79
CA VAL A 134 10.91 -7.37 4.29
C VAL A 134 10.47 -7.48 5.75
N ARG A 135 10.67 -6.39 6.47
CA ARG A 135 10.09 -6.16 7.79
C ARG A 135 9.28 -4.88 7.72
N THR A 136 8.00 -4.96 8.08
CA THR A 136 7.17 -3.77 8.17
C THR A 136 7.64 -2.87 9.31
N HIS A 137 7.55 -1.57 9.12
CA HIS A 137 7.96 -0.57 10.10
C HIS A 137 7.20 0.73 9.85
N GLU A 138 7.05 1.55 10.90
CA GLU A 138 6.52 2.91 10.77
C GLU A 138 7.35 3.73 9.77
N TYR A 139 6.71 4.73 9.17
CA TYR A 139 7.38 5.62 8.21
C TYR A 139 8.64 6.26 8.82
N PRO A 140 9.77 6.32 8.07
CA PRO A 140 9.94 6.03 6.65
C PRO A 140 10.31 4.57 6.30
N GLY A 141 10.05 3.61 7.19
CA GLY A 141 10.25 2.20 6.95
C GLY A 141 9.26 1.62 5.92
N PHE A 142 9.33 0.29 5.73
CA PHE A 142 8.45 -0.38 4.78
C PHE A 142 7.02 -0.46 5.35
N ALA A 143 6.09 0.17 4.65
CA ALA A 143 4.70 0.28 5.09
C ALA A 143 4.02 -1.09 5.18
N THR A 144 3.34 -1.35 6.30
CA THR A 144 2.50 -2.55 6.46
C THR A 144 1.41 -2.63 5.37
N ASP A 145 0.97 -1.50 4.82
CA ASP A 145 0.00 -1.41 3.73
C ASP A 145 0.55 -1.88 2.37
N MET A 146 1.86 -2.11 2.26
CA MET A 146 2.52 -2.69 1.09
C MET A 146 2.90 -4.17 1.26
N GLN A 147 2.65 -4.74 2.43
CA GLN A 147 3.04 -6.12 2.78
C GLN A 147 2.41 -7.16 1.85
N ALA A 148 1.08 -7.12 1.64
CA ALA A 148 0.36 -8.09 0.81
C ALA A 148 0.77 -8.01 -0.67
N GLN A 149 1.02 -6.81 -1.19
CA GLN A 149 1.43 -6.57 -2.57
C GLN A 149 2.85 -7.10 -2.84
N LEU A 150 3.79 -6.86 -1.91
CA LEU A 150 5.14 -7.42 -2.02
C LEU A 150 5.13 -8.95 -1.81
N MET A 151 4.28 -9.45 -0.92
CA MET A 151 4.08 -10.89 -0.76
C MET A 151 3.62 -11.52 -2.08
N ALA A 152 2.65 -10.93 -2.76
CA ALA A 152 2.17 -11.40 -4.06
C ALA A 152 3.30 -11.49 -5.10
N LEU A 153 4.16 -10.46 -5.19
CA LEU A 153 5.35 -10.48 -6.04
C LEU A 153 6.30 -11.62 -5.65
N ASN A 154 6.54 -11.80 -4.35
CA ASN A 154 7.43 -12.85 -3.85
C ASN A 154 6.92 -14.28 -4.13
N THR A 155 5.60 -14.47 -4.32
CA THR A 155 5.05 -15.81 -4.63
C THR A 155 5.61 -16.40 -5.92
N ILE A 156 6.00 -15.57 -6.89
CA ILE A 156 6.56 -16.00 -8.17
C ILE A 156 8.05 -15.69 -8.30
N ALA A 157 8.67 -15.12 -7.27
CA ALA A 157 10.08 -14.73 -7.30
C ALA A 157 11.03 -15.93 -7.31
N GLN A 158 12.27 -15.71 -7.73
CA GLN A 158 13.34 -16.70 -7.59
C GLN A 158 13.87 -16.69 -6.15
N GLY A 159 13.76 -17.83 -5.45
CA GLY A 159 14.28 -17.99 -4.11
C GLY A 159 13.20 -18.00 -3.03
N THR A 160 13.62 -17.75 -1.81
CA THR A 160 12.75 -17.71 -0.61
C THR A 160 12.88 -16.35 0.03
N SER A 161 11.77 -15.78 0.44
CA SER A 161 11.73 -14.52 1.19
C SER A 161 11.06 -14.71 2.55
N VAL A 162 11.47 -13.85 3.49
CA VAL A 162 10.90 -13.76 4.84
C VAL A 162 10.21 -12.41 4.97
N ILE A 163 8.93 -12.44 5.30
CA ILE A 163 8.12 -11.25 5.56
C ILE A 163 7.79 -11.23 7.04
N ASN A 164 8.28 -10.21 7.74
CA ASN A 164 8.05 -10.02 9.16
C ASN A 164 7.09 -8.83 9.35
N GLU A 165 5.87 -9.10 9.82
CA GLU A 165 4.85 -8.09 10.11
C GLU A 165 4.98 -7.66 11.58
N THR A 166 5.35 -6.39 11.81
CA THR A 166 5.62 -5.86 13.15
C THR A 166 4.64 -4.76 13.59
N ILE A 167 3.73 -4.39 12.71
CA ILE A 167 2.76 -3.31 12.95
C ILE A 167 1.41 -3.88 13.38
N PHE A 168 0.93 -4.94 12.72
CA PHE A 168 -0.34 -5.59 13.02
C PHE A 168 -0.14 -7.00 13.55
N GLU A 169 -0.94 -7.38 14.55
CA GLU A 169 -0.87 -8.71 15.17
C GLU A 169 -1.31 -9.85 14.25
N ASN A 170 -2.25 -9.58 13.34
CA ASN A 170 -2.82 -10.60 12.46
C ASN A 170 -3.14 -10.01 11.08
N ARG A 171 -2.13 -9.94 10.21
CA ARG A 171 -2.28 -9.37 8.86
C ARG A 171 -1.93 -10.36 7.74
N PHE A 172 -2.10 -11.67 7.98
CA PHE A 172 -1.84 -12.72 7.00
C PHE A 172 -3.11 -13.46 6.53
N MET A 173 -4.29 -12.88 6.69
CA MET A 173 -5.56 -13.51 6.30
C MET A 173 -5.63 -13.83 4.80
N HIS A 174 -4.97 -13.05 3.96
CA HIS A 174 -4.90 -13.25 2.50
C HIS A 174 -4.01 -14.43 2.08
N VAL A 175 -3.18 -14.94 2.96
CA VAL A 175 -2.23 -16.03 2.62
C VAL A 175 -2.97 -17.28 2.18
N GLN A 176 -4.08 -17.63 2.83
CA GLN A 176 -4.87 -18.79 2.44
C GLN A 176 -5.41 -18.68 1.02
N GLU A 177 -5.79 -17.47 0.62
CA GLU A 177 -6.27 -17.20 -0.74
C GLU A 177 -5.11 -17.21 -1.76
N MET A 178 -3.92 -16.74 -1.38
CA MET A 178 -2.71 -16.88 -2.22
C MET A 178 -2.29 -18.35 -2.38
N ILE A 179 -2.42 -19.18 -1.34
CA ILE A 179 -2.19 -20.62 -1.42
C ILE A 179 -3.19 -21.29 -2.38
N ARG A 180 -4.44 -20.83 -2.45
CA ARG A 180 -5.42 -21.32 -3.43
C ARG A 180 -4.99 -21.03 -4.88
N LEU A 181 -4.24 -19.94 -5.10
CA LEU A 181 -3.61 -19.66 -6.39
C LEU A 181 -2.33 -20.49 -6.63
N GLY A 182 -1.95 -21.37 -5.71
CA GLY A 182 -0.77 -22.21 -5.83
C GLY A 182 0.50 -21.64 -5.20
N ALA A 183 0.42 -20.57 -4.41
CA ALA A 183 1.58 -20.03 -3.69
C ALA A 183 2.07 -21.00 -2.60
N ASN A 184 3.37 -21.01 -2.35
CA ASN A 184 4.00 -21.78 -1.28
C ASN A 184 4.41 -20.83 -0.14
N ILE A 185 3.55 -20.76 0.87
CA ILE A 185 3.71 -19.82 2.00
C ILE A 185 3.47 -20.58 3.31
N ASP A 186 4.41 -20.45 4.24
CA ASP A 186 4.26 -20.90 5.63
C ASP A 186 4.19 -19.67 6.55
N ILE A 187 3.31 -19.72 7.56
CA ILE A 187 3.18 -18.67 8.57
C ILE A 187 3.60 -19.22 9.92
N ASP A 188 4.43 -18.47 10.63
CA ASP A 188 4.76 -18.68 12.03
C ASP A 188 4.66 -17.33 12.79
N GLY A 189 3.61 -17.19 13.57
CA GLY A 189 3.30 -15.95 14.29
C GLY A 189 3.22 -14.73 13.37
N HIS A 190 4.14 -13.81 13.54
CA HIS A 190 4.26 -12.57 12.75
C HIS A 190 5.15 -12.69 11.51
N THR A 191 5.56 -13.90 11.17
CA THR A 191 6.50 -14.14 10.07
C THR A 191 5.87 -15.05 9.04
N ALA A 192 5.96 -14.65 7.77
CA ALA A 192 5.61 -15.49 6.63
C ALA A 192 6.89 -15.83 5.85
N VAL A 193 7.07 -17.12 5.55
CA VAL A 193 8.12 -17.62 4.66
C VAL A 193 7.49 -17.92 3.31
N VAL A 194 7.87 -17.17 2.29
CA VAL A 194 7.35 -17.31 0.93
C VAL A 194 8.40 -17.94 0.04
N ARG A 195 8.11 -19.14 -0.48
CA ARG A 195 8.96 -19.81 -1.47
C ARG A 195 8.38 -19.58 -2.85
N GLY A 196 9.09 -18.83 -3.67
CA GLY A 196 8.61 -18.49 -4.99
C GLY A 196 8.43 -19.73 -5.88
N VAL A 197 7.24 -19.83 -6.47
CA VAL A 197 6.90 -20.89 -7.43
C VAL A 197 7.13 -20.40 -8.87
N GLU A 198 7.26 -21.30 -9.81
CA GLU A 198 7.41 -20.92 -11.23
C GLU A 198 6.13 -20.33 -11.80
N ARG A 199 4.97 -20.80 -11.34
CA ARG A 199 3.65 -20.43 -11.84
C ARG A 199 2.62 -20.46 -10.73
N LEU A 200 1.73 -19.48 -10.78
CA LEU A 200 0.46 -19.52 -10.05
C LEU A 200 -0.63 -20.01 -11.00
N SER A 201 -1.72 -20.52 -10.44
CA SER A 201 -2.87 -21.01 -11.20
C SER A 201 -4.12 -20.22 -10.85
N GLY A 202 -4.92 -19.89 -11.85
CA GLY A 202 -6.21 -19.23 -11.64
C GLY A 202 -7.13 -20.05 -10.72
N ALA A 203 -7.85 -19.33 -9.85
CA ALA A 203 -8.81 -19.91 -8.91
C ALA A 203 -9.85 -18.87 -8.50
N THR A 204 -10.95 -19.32 -7.91
CA THR A 204 -11.87 -18.42 -7.21
C THR A 204 -11.31 -18.13 -5.82
N VAL A 205 -11.05 -16.85 -5.55
CA VAL A 205 -10.49 -16.33 -4.29
C VAL A 205 -11.33 -15.19 -3.74
N MET A 206 -11.22 -14.94 -2.45
CA MET A 206 -12.06 -14.00 -1.74
C MET A 206 -11.24 -12.83 -1.21
N ALA A 207 -11.65 -11.60 -1.51
CA ALA A 207 -11.12 -10.41 -0.89
C ALA A 207 -11.41 -10.41 0.61
N THR A 208 -10.39 -10.26 1.44
CA THR A 208 -10.52 -10.31 2.91
C THR A 208 -10.45 -8.92 3.54
N ASP A 209 -9.65 -8.03 2.98
CA ASP A 209 -9.52 -6.63 3.37
C ASP A 209 -9.02 -5.80 2.19
N LEU A 210 -8.89 -4.48 2.39
CA LEU A 210 -8.49 -3.51 1.39
C LEU A 210 -7.15 -3.85 0.71
N ARG A 211 -6.09 -4.06 1.49
CA ARG A 211 -4.72 -4.25 0.98
C ARG A 211 -4.47 -5.69 0.51
N ALA A 212 -5.03 -6.64 1.22
CA ALA A 212 -5.04 -8.04 0.80
C ALA A 212 -5.69 -8.21 -0.59
N SER A 213 -6.80 -7.50 -0.84
CA SER A 213 -7.48 -7.52 -2.13
C SER A 213 -6.57 -7.10 -3.28
N ALA A 214 -5.80 -6.01 -3.10
CA ALA A 214 -4.82 -5.57 -4.10
C ALA A 214 -3.70 -6.62 -4.31
N GLY A 215 -3.23 -7.24 -3.22
CA GLY A 215 -2.27 -8.35 -3.30
C GLY A 215 -2.79 -9.53 -4.11
N LEU A 216 -4.07 -9.89 -3.93
CA LEU A 216 -4.71 -10.96 -4.70
C LEU A 216 -4.87 -10.59 -6.19
N VAL A 217 -5.20 -9.33 -6.51
CA VAL A 217 -5.20 -8.86 -7.91
C VAL A 217 -3.81 -9.00 -8.53
N ILE A 218 -2.76 -8.59 -7.81
CA ILE A 218 -1.37 -8.70 -8.30
C ILE A 218 -0.98 -10.16 -8.53
N ALA A 219 -1.30 -11.07 -7.59
CA ALA A 219 -1.06 -12.50 -7.76
C ALA A 219 -1.83 -13.07 -8.96
N ALA A 220 -3.10 -12.65 -9.16
CA ALA A 220 -3.93 -13.06 -10.28
C ALA A 220 -3.37 -12.61 -11.64
N LEU A 221 -2.76 -11.41 -11.72
CA LEU A 221 -2.11 -10.93 -12.96
C LEU A 221 -0.92 -11.81 -13.37
N ALA A 222 -0.29 -12.52 -12.43
CA ALA A 222 0.82 -13.43 -12.67
C ALA A 222 0.39 -14.90 -12.79
N ALA A 223 -0.89 -15.21 -12.54
CA ALA A 223 -1.42 -16.57 -12.60
C ALA A 223 -1.79 -17.00 -14.00
N GLU A 224 -1.63 -18.29 -14.29
CA GLU A 224 -2.14 -18.90 -15.52
C GLU A 224 -3.61 -19.30 -15.37
N GLY A 225 -4.41 -19.05 -16.40
CA GLY A 225 -5.85 -19.33 -16.38
C GLY A 225 -6.69 -18.17 -15.85
N GLU A 226 -7.91 -18.45 -15.45
CA GLU A 226 -8.87 -17.45 -14.97
C GLU A 226 -8.88 -17.39 -13.44
N THR A 227 -8.81 -16.19 -12.90
CA THR A 227 -9.01 -15.93 -11.46
C THR A 227 -10.26 -15.11 -11.27
N ILE A 228 -11.14 -15.58 -10.39
CA ILE A 228 -12.33 -14.84 -9.96
C ILE A 228 -12.09 -14.29 -8.55
N LEU A 229 -12.06 -12.98 -8.42
CA LEU A 229 -11.95 -12.32 -7.12
C LEU A 229 -13.32 -11.87 -6.64
N GLU A 230 -13.81 -12.49 -5.59
CA GLU A 230 -15.09 -12.17 -4.97
C GLU A 230 -14.95 -11.10 -3.88
N ARG A 231 -16.09 -10.48 -3.48
CA ARG A 231 -16.16 -9.47 -2.40
C ARG A 231 -15.29 -8.23 -2.64
N ILE A 232 -15.20 -7.80 -3.91
CA ILE A 232 -14.34 -6.69 -4.35
C ILE A 232 -14.70 -5.33 -3.73
N TYR A 233 -15.82 -5.22 -3.01
CA TYR A 233 -16.15 -4.01 -2.24
C TYR A 233 -15.06 -3.66 -1.21
N HIS A 234 -14.25 -4.63 -0.77
CA HIS A 234 -13.08 -4.35 0.05
C HIS A 234 -12.01 -3.59 -0.72
N LEU A 235 -11.77 -3.94 -2.00
CA LEU A 235 -10.84 -3.25 -2.89
C LEU A 235 -11.29 -1.81 -3.16
N ASP A 236 -12.59 -1.62 -3.41
CA ASP A 236 -13.18 -0.32 -3.76
C ASP A 236 -13.03 0.75 -2.65
N ARG A 237 -12.72 0.34 -1.43
CA ARG A 237 -12.51 1.27 -0.32
C ARG A 237 -11.25 2.12 -0.44
N GLY A 238 -10.29 1.75 -1.26
CA GLY A 238 -9.03 2.48 -1.39
C GLY A 238 -8.37 2.38 -2.76
N TYR A 239 -9.02 1.74 -3.73
CA TYR A 239 -8.54 1.68 -5.11
C TYR A 239 -9.66 2.08 -6.05
N GLU A 240 -9.61 3.31 -6.53
CA GLU A 240 -10.59 3.79 -7.49
C GLU A 240 -10.42 3.07 -8.84
N LYS A 241 -11.42 2.25 -9.23
CA LYS A 241 -11.51 1.59 -10.54
C LYS A 241 -10.21 0.91 -10.96
N MET A 242 -9.62 0.13 -10.06
CA MET A 242 -8.34 -0.52 -10.28
C MET A 242 -8.35 -1.39 -11.55
N GLU A 243 -9.46 -2.07 -11.83
CA GLU A 243 -9.64 -2.87 -13.04
C GLU A 243 -9.60 -2.05 -14.33
N GLU A 244 -10.17 -0.83 -14.33
CA GLU A 244 -10.11 0.06 -15.49
C GLU A 244 -8.68 0.54 -15.74
N LYS A 245 -7.97 0.96 -14.68
CA LYS A 245 -6.56 1.39 -14.74
C LYS A 245 -5.66 0.25 -15.25
N LEU A 246 -5.80 -0.95 -14.71
CA LEU A 246 -5.03 -2.13 -15.15
C LEU A 246 -5.35 -2.51 -16.59
N ARG A 247 -6.61 -2.42 -17.03
CA ARG A 247 -7.00 -2.69 -18.41
C ARG A 247 -6.33 -1.70 -19.39
N THR A 248 -6.22 -0.42 -19.04
CA THR A 248 -5.51 0.56 -19.88
C THR A 248 -4.02 0.25 -20.01
N LEU A 249 -3.46 -0.50 -19.06
CA LEU A 249 -2.07 -0.97 -19.08
C LEU A 249 -1.91 -2.32 -19.80
N GLY A 250 -3.00 -2.90 -20.32
CA GLY A 250 -2.99 -4.14 -21.11
C GLY A 250 -3.35 -5.40 -20.32
N ALA A 251 -3.75 -5.30 -19.06
CA ALA A 251 -4.23 -6.45 -18.31
C ALA A 251 -5.59 -6.93 -18.83
N ASN A 252 -5.75 -8.25 -18.93
CA ASN A 252 -7.04 -8.88 -19.21
C ASN A 252 -7.85 -9.02 -17.92
N ILE A 253 -8.56 -7.99 -17.55
CA ILE A 253 -9.32 -7.91 -16.32
C ILE A 253 -10.66 -7.21 -16.56
N GLU A 254 -11.73 -7.70 -15.94
CA GLU A 254 -13.03 -7.09 -16.02
C GLU A 254 -13.78 -7.16 -14.69
N ARG A 255 -14.67 -6.21 -14.49
CA ARG A 255 -15.62 -6.25 -13.36
C ARG A 255 -16.91 -6.87 -13.84
N ILE A 256 -17.30 -7.97 -13.22
CA ILE A 256 -18.59 -8.62 -13.46
C ILE A 256 -19.56 -8.27 -12.34
N SER A 257 -20.76 -7.83 -12.68
CA SER A 257 -21.82 -7.68 -11.69
C SER A 257 -22.34 -9.07 -11.31
N SER A 258 -22.37 -9.39 -10.01
CA SER A 258 -23.14 -10.54 -9.57
C SER A 258 -24.60 -10.31 -10.01
N ARG A 259 -25.06 -11.01 -11.03
CA ARG A 259 -26.51 -11.14 -11.26
C ARG A 259 -27.05 -11.80 -10.02
N ALA A 260 -27.93 -11.11 -9.30
CA ALA A 260 -28.72 -11.70 -8.27
C ALA A 260 -29.34 -12.99 -8.85
N THR A 261 -28.90 -14.12 -8.35
CA THR A 261 -29.58 -15.39 -8.60
C THR A 261 -30.95 -15.23 -7.93
N GLN A 262 -31.97 -14.99 -8.75
CA GLN A 262 -33.38 -15.08 -8.35
C GLN A 262 -33.74 -16.53 -8.06
#